data_58deff21c65791c9249aa37864241c71
#
_entry.id   58deff21c65791c9249aa37864241c71
#
_cell.length_a   1.000
_cell.length_b   1.000
_cell.length_c   1.000
_cell.angle_alpha   90.00
_cell.angle_beta   90.00
_cell.angle_gamma   90.00
#
_symmetry.space_group_name_H-M   'P 1'
#
loop_
_entity.id
_entity.type
_entity.pdbx_description
1 polymer ?
#
loop_
_entity_poly.entity_id
_entity_poly.type
_entity_poly.pdbx_seq_one_letter_code
_entity_poly.pdbx_strand_id
1 'polypeptide(L)'
;VSSAASDVYKRQHKVVDRTMAMYAPPEVYSEDWDLQALIAYAEEFYAPADLLQIDYLQNLSREELEEYLHKVADEHYAEREDAITPELMRELENLVMLKVVDNHWMEHLDSMDLLREGVGLRAYGQKDPLVEYKFEAYDMFQAMIDAIQDDVVRYIYRVNVVAQPKVENRLENASTNNPGEGDDIKKQPLVKGETTGRNDLCPCGSGKKYKNCCGQDK
;
A
#
# COMPACT_ATOMS: atom_id res chain seq x y z
N VAL A 1 -20.71 -0.21 -12.36
CA VAL A 1 -19.53 0.40 -11.75
C VAL A 1 -19.29 -0.29 -10.43
N SER A 2 -18.12 -0.93 -10.26
CA SER A 2 -17.73 -1.56 -8.99
C SER A 2 -17.77 -0.52 -7.87
N SER A 3 -18.15 -0.91 -6.65
CA SER A 3 -18.17 -0.05 -5.46
C SER A 3 -16.82 0.66 -5.23
N ALA A 4 -15.71 -0.03 -5.50
CA ALA A 4 -14.35 0.51 -5.35
C ALA A 4 -14.08 1.71 -6.29
N ALA A 5 -14.43 1.62 -7.57
CA ALA A 5 -14.29 2.73 -8.51
C ALA A 5 -15.09 3.97 -8.07
N SER A 6 -16.34 3.76 -7.62
CA SER A 6 -17.16 4.85 -7.08
C SER A 6 -16.51 5.53 -5.86
N ASP A 7 -15.77 4.78 -5.05
CA ASP A 7 -15.11 5.32 -3.87
C ASP A 7 -13.84 6.11 -4.23
N VAL A 8 -13.10 5.69 -5.26
CA VAL A 8 -11.95 6.44 -5.78
C VAL A 8 -12.39 7.77 -6.39
N TYR A 9 -13.42 7.77 -7.25
CA TYR A 9 -13.97 9.00 -7.81
C TYR A 9 -14.40 10.00 -6.73
N LYS A 10 -15.08 9.54 -5.67
CA LYS A 10 -15.47 10.41 -4.56
C LYS A 10 -14.28 11.01 -3.81
N ARG A 11 -13.19 10.24 -3.65
CA ARG A 11 -11.96 10.74 -2.99
C ARG A 11 -11.26 11.74 -3.87
N GLN A 12 -11.12 11.45 -5.15
CA GLN A 12 -10.55 12.34 -6.14
C GLN A 12 -11.28 13.69 -6.16
N HIS A 13 -12.61 13.68 -6.23
CA HIS A 13 -13.40 14.91 -6.19
C HIS A 13 -13.17 15.71 -4.89
N LYS A 14 -13.10 15.05 -3.74
CA LYS A 14 -12.76 15.73 -2.47
C LYS A 14 -11.35 16.34 -2.46
N VAL A 15 -10.37 15.72 -3.12
CA VAL A 15 -9.03 16.30 -3.26
C VAL A 15 -9.09 17.53 -4.16
N VAL A 16 -9.83 17.50 -5.26
CA VAL A 16 -10.08 18.67 -6.13
C VAL A 16 -10.77 19.79 -5.36
N ASP A 17 -11.85 19.50 -4.64
CA ASP A 17 -12.59 20.49 -3.84
C ASP A 17 -11.67 21.14 -2.80
N ARG A 18 -10.79 20.36 -2.16
CA ARG A 18 -9.81 20.88 -1.22
C ARG A 18 -8.75 21.73 -1.90
N THR A 19 -8.29 21.34 -3.07
CA THR A 19 -7.38 22.15 -3.90
C THR A 19 -8.01 23.52 -4.18
N MET A 20 -9.28 23.54 -4.58
CA MET A 20 -10.02 24.77 -4.82
C MET A 20 -10.18 25.62 -3.55
N ALA A 21 -10.50 25.00 -2.42
CA ALA A 21 -10.64 25.72 -1.15
C ALA A 21 -9.32 26.34 -0.68
N MET A 22 -8.18 25.69 -0.97
CA MET A 22 -6.86 26.14 -0.54
C MET A 22 -6.27 27.24 -1.42
N TYR A 23 -6.39 27.11 -2.75
CA TYR A 23 -5.71 28.01 -3.71
C TYR A 23 -6.63 28.99 -4.43
N ALA A 24 -7.94 28.72 -4.47
CA ALA A 24 -8.96 29.56 -5.06
C ALA A 24 -10.19 29.70 -4.15
N PRO A 25 -10.02 30.21 -2.90
CA PRO A 25 -11.13 30.36 -1.96
C PRO A 25 -12.17 31.36 -2.48
N PRO A 26 -13.47 31.19 -2.15
CA PRO A 26 -14.56 32.01 -2.69
C PRO A 26 -14.53 33.46 -2.18
N GLU A 27 -13.84 33.74 -1.09
CA GLU A 27 -13.72 35.11 -0.54
C GLU A 27 -12.64 35.96 -1.22
N VAL A 28 -11.82 35.35 -2.10
CA VAL A 28 -10.68 36.00 -2.76
C VAL A 28 -10.99 36.22 -4.22
N TYR A 29 -10.61 37.40 -4.76
CA TYR A 29 -10.78 37.70 -6.18
C TYR A 29 -9.91 36.80 -7.05
N SER A 30 -10.38 36.49 -8.26
CA SER A 30 -9.66 35.56 -9.18
C SER A 30 -8.25 36.05 -9.56
N GLU A 31 -8.00 37.34 -9.51
CA GLU A 31 -6.67 37.94 -9.77
C GLU A 31 -5.64 37.62 -8.66
N ASP A 32 -6.12 37.32 -7.45
CA ASP A 32 -5.30 37.05 -6.26
C ASP A 32 -5.16 35.53 -5.98
N TRP A 33 -5.69 34.67 -6.85
CA TRP A 33 -5.54 33.21 -6.68
C TRP A 33 -4.12 32.77 -6.97
N ASP A 34 -3.61 31.84 -6.15
CA ASP A 34 -2.30 31.23 -6.38
C ASP A 34 -2.40 30.05 -7.37
N LEU A 35 -2.60 30.40 -8.64
CA LEU A 35 -2.75 29.39 -9.71
C LEU A 35 -1.47 28.59 -9.96
N GLN A 36 -0.28 29.14 -9.64
CA GLN A 36 0.97 28.36 -9.76
C GLN A 36 1.03 27.26 -8.74
N ALA A 37 0.70 27.55 -7.48
CA ALA A 37 0.65 26.56 -6.43
C ALA A 37 -0.50 25.55 -6.67
N LEU A 38 -1.64 26.00 -7.19
CA LEU A 38 -2.74 25.14 -7.59
C LEU A 38 -2.31 24.12 -8.66
N ILE A 39 -1.64 24.58 -9.72
CA ILE A 39 -1.13 23.69 -10.79
C ILE A 39 -0.13 22.69 -10.22
N ALA A 40 0.86 23.15 -9.44
CA ALA A 40 1.85 22.27 -8.84
C ALA A 40 1.23 21.19 -7.95
N TYR A 41 0.22 21.57 -7.16
CA TYR A 41 -0.53 20.63 -6.34
C TYR A 41 -1.34 19.65 -7.17
N ALA A 42 -2.08 20.14 -8.19
CA ALA A 42 -2.88 19.29 -9.06
C ALA A 42 -2.01 18.27 -9.82
N GLU A 43 -0.87 18.68 -10.34
CA GLU A 43 0.10 17.80 -11.01
C GLU A 43 0.73 16.78 -10.06
N GLU A 44 0.86 17.12 -8.79
CA GLU A 44 1.34 16.18 -7.79
C GLU A 44 0.35 15.07 -7.51
N PHE A 45 -0.96 15.36 -7.51
CA PHE A 45 -1.97 14.44 -7.02
C PHE A 45 -2.76 13.75 -8.13
N TYR A 46 -3.29 14.48 -9.12
CA TYR A 46 -4.26 13.92 -10.06
C TYR A 46 -4.16 14.40 -11.51
N ALA A 47 -3.46 15.49 -11.78
CA ALA A 47 -3.36 16.00 -13.13
C ALA A 47 -2.09 15.49 -13.85
N PRO A 48 -2.15 15.29 -15.19
CA PRO A 48 -0.95 15.06 -15.97
C PRO A 48 -0.05 16.31 -15.97
N ALA A 49 1.27 16.08 -16.02
CA ALA A 49 2.23 17.17 -16.16
C ALA A 49 1.97 17.98 -17.44
N ASP A 50 2.19 19.29 -17.36
CA ASP A 50 2.08 20.24 -18.48
C ASP A 50 0.69 20.37 -19.13
N LEU A 51 -0.37 19.77 -18.56
CA LEU A 51 -1.73 19.91 -19.08
C LEU A 51 -2.38 21.24 -18.65
N LEU A 52 -2.13 21.65 -17.41
CA LEU A 52 -2.72 22.83 -16.81
C LEU A 52 -1.92 24.08 -17.19
N GLN A 53 -2.47 24.92 -18.06
CA GLN A 53 -1.84 26.15 -18.51
C GLN A 53 -2.41 27.35 -17.76
N ILE A 54 -1.53 28.13 -17.12
CA ILE A 54 -1.92 29.29 -16.31
C ILE A 54 -2.73 30.32 -17.10
N ASP A 55 -2.32 30.59 -18.36
CA ASP A 55 -2.99 31.55 -19.23
C ASP A 55 -4.46 31.18 -19.54
N TYR A 56 -4.77 29.89 -19.53
CA TYR A 56 -6.14 29.41 -19.70
C TYR A 56 -6.91 29.53 -18.38
N LEU A 57 -6.32 29.10 -17.27
CA LEU A 57 -6.99 29.07 -15.96
C LEU A 57 -7.33 30.46 -15.43
N GLN A 58 -6.53 31.48 -15.73
CA GLN A 58 -6.77 32.86 -15.31
C GLN A 58 -8.08 33.46 -15.86
N ASN A 59 -8.57 32.95 -16.98
CA ASN A 59 -9.76 33.43 -17.63
C ASN A 59 -11.06 32.73 -17.19
N LEU A 60 -10.96 31.73 -16.32
CA LEU A 60 -12.10 30.95 -15.85
C LEU A 60 -12.70 31.57 -14.59
N SER A 61 -14.02 31.49 -14.45
CA SER A 61 -14.68 31.71 -13.17
C SER A 61 -14.33 30.56 -12.19
N ARG A 62 -14.61 30.76 -10.91
CA ARG A 62 -14.32 29.72 -9.88
C ARG A 62 -15.07 28.43 -10.19
N GLU A 63 -16.32 28.51 -10.58
CA GLU A 63 -17.15 27.36 -10.93
C GLU A 63 -16.64 26.64 -12.18
N GLU A 64 -16.23 27.38 -13.20
CA GLU A 64 -15.65 26.81 -14.42
C GLU A 64 -14.29 26.16 -14.14
N LEU A 65 -13.48 26.75 -13.27
CA LEU A 65 -12.19 26.18 -12.85
C LEU A 65 -12.39 24.86 -12.09
N GLU A 66 -13.35 24.82 -11.17
CA GLU A 66 -13.69 23.61 -10.40
C GLU A 66 -14.18 22.47 -11.32
N GLU A 67 -15.11 22.78 -12.24
CA GLU A 67 -15.60 21.82 -13.22
C GLU A 67 -14.50 21.34 -14.15
N TYR A 68 -13.61 22.23 -14.57
CA TYR A 68 -12.47 21.88 -15.42
C TYR A 68 -11.49 20.95 -14.70
N LEU A 69 -11.15 21.20 -13.44
CA LEU A 69 -10.25 20.34 -12.66
C LEU A 69 -10.87 18.96 -12.40
N HIS A 70 -12.17 18.89 -12.09
CA HIS A 70 -12.88 17.61 -11.99
C HIS A 70 -12.81 16.82 -13.29
N LYS A 71 -13.07 17.49 -14.41
CA LYS A 71 -13.00 16.86 -15.72
C LYS A 71 -11.59 16.33 -16.04
N VAL A 72 -10.56 17.13 -15.78
CA VAL A 72 -9.15 16.71 -15.98
C VAL A 72 -8.82 15.48 -15.15
N ALA A 73 -9.24 15.48 -13.90
CA ALA A 73 -9.00 14.35 -13.01
C ALA A 73 -9.74 13.09 -13.49
N ASP A 74 -10.99 13.19 -13.91
CA ASP A 74 -11.79 12.08 -14.41
C ASP A 74 -11.24 11.51 -15.74
N GLU A 75 -10.83 12.37 -16.66
CA GLU A 75 -10.23 11.97 -17.94
C GLU A 75 -8.89 11.25 -17.70
N HIS A 76 -8.03 11.77 -16.85
CA HIS A 76 -6.74 11.15 -16.53
C HIS A 76 -6.92 9.79 -15.83
N TYR A 77 -7.95 9.67 -14.97
CA TYR A 77 -8.27 8.37 -14.36
C TYR A 77 -8.73 7.35 -15.42
N ALA A 78 -9.61 7.76 -16.34
CA ALA A 78 -10.09 6.88 -17.39
C ALA A 78 -8.96 6.44 -18.34
N GLU A 79 -8.07 7.36 -18.75
CA GLU A 79 -6.88 7.03 -19.54
C GLU A 79 -5.99 6.01 -18.84
N ARG A 80 -5.83 6.16 -17.53
CA ARG A 80 -5.03 5.24 -16.73
C ARG A 80 -5.69 3.86 -16.59
N GLU A 81 -7.01 3.81 -16.40
CA GLU A 81 -7.76 2.57 -16.36
C GLU A 81 -7.65 1.80 -17.70
N ASP A 82 -7.74 2.52 -18.83
CA ASP A 82 -7.58 1.93 -20.16
C ASP A 82 -6.15 1.40 -20.41
N ALA A 83 -5.14 2.11 -19.90
CA ALA A 83 -3.74 1.72 -20.04
C ALA A 83 -3.36 0.49 -19.19
N ILE A 84 -3.97 0.30 -18.04
CA ILE A 84 -3.64 -0.78 -17.09
C ILE A 84 -4.55 -1.99 -17.29
N THR A 85 -5.75 -1.85 -17.70
CA THR A 85 -6.93 -2.72 -17.74
C THR A 85 -7.81 -2.57 -16.49
N PRO A 86 -9.14 -2.65 -16.64
CA PRO A 86 -10.05 -2.46 -15.51
C PRO A 86 -9.86 -3.43 -14.35
N GLU A 87 -9.53 -4.69 -14.62
CA GLU A 87 -9.33 -5.71 -13.59
C GLU A 87 -8.10 -5.39 -12.73
N LEU A 88 -6.96 -5.10 -13.38
CA LEU A 88 -5.72 -4.74 -12.68
C LEU A 88 -5.85 -3.40 -11.96
N MET A 89 -6.64 -2.47 -12.50
CA MET A 89 -6.92 -1.20 -11.83
C MET A 89 -7.67 -1.42 -10.52
N ARG A 90 -8.66 -2.34 -10.46
CA ARG A 90 -9.36 -2.70 -9.21
C ARG A 90 -8.43 -3.36 -8.18
N GLU A 91 -7.52 -4.21 -8.64
CA GLU A 91 -6.52 -4.82 -7.76
C GLU A 91 -5.56 -3.76 -7.20
N LEU A 92 -5.11 -2.83 -8.04
CA LEU A 92 -4.26 -1.70 -7.63
C LEU A 92 -4.96 -0.83 -6.58
N GLU A 93 -6.20 -0.42 -6.83
CA GLU A 93 -7.00 0.39 -5.88
C GLU A 93 -7.13 -0.28 -4.51
N ASN A 94 -7.44 -1.57 -4.50
CA ASN A 94 -7.56 -2.33 -3.25
C ASN A 94 -6.23 -2.41 -2.51
N LEU A 95 -5.13 -2.68 -3.23
CA LEU A 95 -3.79 -2.78 -2.64
C LEU A 95 -3.32 -1.43 -2.09
N VAL A 96 -3.50 -0.36 -2.85
CA VAL A 96 -3.14 1.01 -2.43
C VAL A 96 -3.96 1.40 -1.21
N MET A 97 -5.29 1.17 -1.25
CA MET A 97 -6.18 1.50 -0.14
C MET A 97 -5.75 0.80 1.15
N LEU A 98 -5.54 -0.51 1.12
CA LEU A 98 -5.12 -1.28 2.30
C LEU A 98 -3.78 -0.77 2.82
N LYS A 99 -2.80 -0.57 1.94
CA LYS A 99 -1.46 -0.15 2.34
C LYS A 99 -1.44 1.25 2.97
N VAL A 100 -2.18 2.18 2.38
CA VAL A 100 -2.26 3.57 2.88
C VAL A 100 -2.99 3.61 4.22
N VAL A 101 -4.13 2.92 4.33
CA VAL A 101 -4.88 2.86 5.59
C VAL A 101 -4.03 2.25 6.70
N ASP A 102 -3.36 1.12 6.44
CA ASP A 102 -2.51 0.46 7.44
C ASP A 102 -1.40 1.40 7.95
N ASN A 103 -0.71 2.11 7.05
CA ASN A 103 0.36 3.01 7.42
C ASN A 103 -0.14 4.16 8.32
N HIS A 104 -1.15 4.90 7.84
CA HIS A 104 -1.71 6.03 8.60
C HIS A 104 -2.37 5.61 9.90
N TRP A 105 -3.00 4.42 9.92
CA TRP A 105 -3.59 3.89 11.14
C TRP A 105 -2.54 3.58 12.21
N MET A 106 -1.42 2.97 11.83
CA MET A 106 -0.32 2.69 12.77
C MET A 106 0.27 3.98 13.34
N GLU A 107 0.54 4.98 12.48
CA GLU A 107 1.02 6.30 12.92
C GLU A 107 0.01 7.01 13.83
N HIS A 108 -1.28 6.88 13.54
CA HIS A 108 -2.33 7.45 14.36
C HIS A 108 -2.40 6.80 15.75
N LEU A 109 -2.24 5.48 15.85
CA LEU A 109 -2.20 4.79 17.14
C LEU A 109 -1.05 5.29 18.01
N ASP A 110 0.16 5.42 17.44
CA ASP A 110 1.33 5.95 18.14
C ASP A 110 1.09 7.40 18.60
N SER A 111 0.51 8.23 17.74
CA SER A 111 0.17 9.61 18.04
C SER A 111 -0.89 9.74 19.13
N MET A 112 -1.88 8.85 19.14
CA MET A 112 -2.91 8.80 20.18
C MET A 112 -2.35 8.37 21.54
N ASP A 113 -1.37 7.48 21.57
CA ASP A 113 -0.69 7.11 22.81
C ASP A 113 0.12 8.28 23.37
N LEU A 114 0.83 9.04 22.53
CA LEU A 114 1.53 10.27 22.93
C LEU A 114 0.55 11.33 23.45
N LEU A 115 -0.59 11.52 22.79
CA LEU A 115 -1.63 12.44 23.24
C LEU A 115 -2.14 12.05 24.65
N ARG A 116 -2.40 10.76 24.87
CA ARG A 116 -2.88 10.23 26.15
C ARG A 116 -1.89 10.47 27.29
N GLU A 117 -0.59 10.31 27.02
CA GLU A 117 0.47 10.58 27.99
C GLU A 117 0.60 12.07 28.31
N GLY A 118 0.46 12.93 27.29
CA GLY A 118 0.68 14.37 27.40
C GLY A 118 -0.52 15.17 27.89
N VAL A 119 -1.74 14.68 27.70
CA VAL A 119 -2.98 15.46 27.95
C VAL A 119 -3.16 15.86 29.44
N GLY A 120 -2.64 15.03 30.35
CA GLY A 120 -2.68 15.34 31.79
C GLY A 120 -2.01 16.67 32.17
N LEU A 121 -1.02 17.12 31.40
CA LEU A 121 -0.33 18.39 31.61
C LEU A 121 -1.23 19.61 31.34
N ARG A 122 -2.32 19.45 30.58
CA ARG A 122 -3.29 20.52 30.28
C ARG A 122 -4.02 21.00 31.51
N ALA A 123 -4.11 20.14 32.55
CA ALA A 123 -4.69 20.54 33.86
C ALA A 123 -3.97 21.72 34.51
N TYR A 124 -2.67 21.89 34.32
CA TYR A 124 -1.91 23.04 34.84
C TYR A 124 -2.35 24.36 34.18
N GLY A 125 -2.89 24.30 32.95
CA GLY A 125 -3.47 25.45 32.24
C GLY A 125 -4.94 25.70 32.52
N GLN A 126 -5.51 25.11 33.59
CA GLN A 126 -6.92 25.21 33.98
C GLN A 126 -7.90 24.68 32.90
N LYS A 127 -7.44 23.82 32.04
CA LYS A 127 -8.26 23.12 31.03
C LYS A 127 -8.61 21.72 31.54
N ASP A 128 -9.81 21.26 31.21
CA ASP A 128 -10.22 19.89 31.50
C ASP A 128 -9.49 18.92 30.56
N PRO A 129 -8.60 18.05 31.07
CA PRO A 129 -7.83 17.14 30.24
C PRO A 129 -8.70 16.22 29.40
N LEU A 130 -9.88 15.80 29.85
CA LEU A 130 -10.78 14.94 29.12
C LEU A 130 -11.41 15.64 27.91
N VAL A 131 -11.75 16.92 28.09
CA VAL A 131 -12.31 17.75 27.02
C VAL A 131 -11.24 18.00 25.95
N GLU A 132 -10.04 18.43 26.37
CA GLU A 132 -8.90 18.65 25.46
C GLU A 132 -8.55 17.36 24.69
N TYR A 133 -8.49 16.21 25.38
CA TYR A 133 -8.26 14.92 24.73
C TYR A 133 -9.27 14.63 23.60
N LYS A 134 -10.55 14.87 23.86
CA LYS A 134 -11.59 14.60 22.85
C LYS A 134 -11.45 15.50 21.63
N PHE A 135 -11.11 16.77 21.83
CA PHE A 135 -10.92 17.71 20.71
C PHE A 135 -9.67 17.37 19.93
N GLU A 136 -8.52 17.24 20.60
CA GLU A 136 -7.25 16.92 19.93
C GLU A 136 -7.33 15.54 19.22
N ALA A 137 -7.93 14.52 19.85
CA ALA A 137 -8.13 13.21 19.22
C ALA A 137 -9.02 13.26 17.97
N TYR A 138 -10.08 14.07 18.01
CA TYR A 138 -10.96 14.25 16.85
C TYR A 138 -10.21 14.95 15.70
N ASP A 139 -9.47 16.01 15.99
CA ASP A 139 -8.70 16.74 14.99
C ASP A 139 -7.62 15.86 14.36
N MET A 140 -6.92 15.07 15.17
CA MET A 140 -5.93 14.09 14.70
C MET A 140 -6.56 13.00 13.82
N PHE A 141 -7.76 12.53 14.19
CA PHE A 141 -8.48 11.54 13.39
C PHE A 141 -8.93 12.13 12.04
N GLN A 142 -9.44 13.36 12.02
CA GLN A 142 -9.81 14.03 10.78
C GLN A 142 -8.59 14.25 9.88
N ALA A 143 -7.47 14.70 10.43
CA ALA A 143 -6.22 14.87 9.69
C ALA A 143 -5.73 13.54 9.09
N MET A 144 -5.84 12.42 9.81
CA MET A 144 -5.52 11.09 9.30
C MET A 144 -6.44 10.70 8.12
N ILE A 145 -7.76 10.92 8.24
CA ILE A 145 -8.71 10.60 7.16
C ILE A 145 -8.39 11.43 5.91
N ASP A 146 -8.04 12.69 6.08
CA ASP A 146 -7.68 13.58 4.97
C ASP A 146 -6.36 13.12 4.31
N ALA A 147 -5.35 12.79 5.11
CA ALA A 147 -4.09 12.26 4.60
C ALA A 147 -4.26 10.92 3.85
N ILE A 148 -5.13 10.02 4.35
CA ILE A 148 -5.49 8.79 3.63
C ILE A 148 -6.10 9.09 2.26
N GLN A 149 -7.01 10.08 2.16
CA GLN A 149 -7.63 10.45 0.89
C GLN A 149 -6.60 10.97 -0.11
N ASP A 150 -5.71 11.86 0.34
CA ASP A 150 -4.67 12.45 -0.47
C ASP A 150 -3.68 11.39 -0.97
N ASP A 151 -3.19 10.54 -0.08
CA ASP A 151 -2.23 9.51 -0.44
C ASP A 151 -2.82 8.42 -1.34
N VAL A 152 -4.08 8.01 -1.13
CA VAL A 152 -4.75 7.06 -2.03
C VAL A 152 -4.82 7.62 -3.44
N VAL A 153 -5.24 8.88 -3.61
CA VAL A 153 -5.31 9.53 -4.92
C VAL A 153 -3.93 9.62 -5.53
N ARG A 154 -2.94 10.14 -4.80
CA ARG A 154 -1.55 10.27 -5.25
C ARG A 154 -0.97 8.93 -5.73
N TYR A 155 -1.11 7.86 -4.96
CA TYR A 155 -0.54 6.56 -5.32
C TYR A 155 -1.24 5.92 -6.52
N ILE A 156 -2.57 6.06 -6.64
CA ILE A 156 -3.31 5.57 -7.79
C ILE A 156 -2.78 6.17 -9.09
N TYR A 157 -2.42 7.44 -9.10
CA TYR A 157 -1.89 8.11 -10.30
C TYR A 157 -0.39 7.86 -10.53
N ARG A 158 0.41 7.64 -9.49
CA ARG A 158 1.88 7.56 -9.60
C ARG A 158 2.45 6.14 -9.65
N VAL A 159 1.77 5.14 -9.12
CA VAL A 159 2.28 3.77 -9.09
C VAL A 159 2.27 3.16 -10.48
N ASN A 160 3.44 2.84 -11.03
CA ASN A 160 3.54 2.10 -12.27
C ASN A 160 3.31 0.61 -12.01
N VAL A 161 2.27 0.06 -12.61
CA VAL A 161 2.00 -1.38 -12.59
C VAL A 161 2.92 -2.04 -13.63
N VAL A 162 3.99 -2.66 -13.17
CA VAL A 162 4.78 -3.55 -14.00
C VAL A 162 4.10 -4.91 -13.96
N ALA A 163 3.42 -5.28 -15.05
CA ALA A 163 2.87 -6.62 -15.20
C ALA A 163 4.02 -7.62 -15.09
N GLN A 164 4.21 -8.24 -13.93
CA GLN A 164 5.11 -9.37 -13.83
C GLN A 164 4.50 -10.46 -14.70
N PRO A 165 5.27 -11.09 -15.62
CA PRO A 165 4.78 -12.23 -16.37
C PRO A 165 4.29 -13.24 -15.33
N LYS A 166 3.02 -13.65 -15.47
CA LYS A 166 2.40 -14.67 -14.62
C LYS A 166 3.38 -15.83 -14.56
N VAL A 167 4.01 -16.02 -13.42
CA VAL A 167 4.85 -17.22 -13.22
C VAL A 167 3.83 -18.34 -13.26
N GLU A 168 3.72 -18.98 -14.40
CA GLU A 168 2.94 -20.22 -14.53
C GLU A 168 3.43 -21.12 -13.40
N ASN A 169 2.50 -21.42 -12.51
CA ASN A 169 2.79 -22.30 -11.39
C ASN A 169 3.22 -23.64 -12.00
N ARG A 170 4.54 -23.86 -12.14
CA ARG A 170 5.09 -25.14 -12.60
C ARG A 170 4.65 -26.32 -11.72
N LEU A 171 3.92 -26.02 -10.66
CA LEU A 171 3.29 -27.02 -9.78
C LEU A 171 2.02 -27.63 -10.39
N GLU A 172 1.37 -26.99 -11.37
CA GLU A 172 0.23 -27.63 -12.07
C GLU A 172 0.69 -28.81 -12.96
N ASN A 173 1.96 -28.84 -13.34
CA ASN A 173 2.56 -29.97 -14.07
C ASN A 173 3.44 -30.87 -13.18
N ALA A 174 3.49 -30.64 -11.88
CA ALA A 174 3.99 -31.63 -10.95
C ALA A 174 2.95 -32.74 -10.86
N SER A 175 2.99 -33.66 -11.83
CA SER A 175 2.34 -34.96 -11.69
C SER A 175 2.81 -35.53 -10.38
N THR A 176 1.96 -35.43 -9.35
CA THR A 176 2.11 -36.33 -8.21
C THR A 176 1.98 -37.71 -8.81
N ASN A 177 3.09 -38.45 -8.89
CA ASN A 177 3.06 -39.88 -9.09
C ASN A 177 2.30 -40.47 -7.90
N ASN A 178 0.96 -40.32 -7.96
CA ASN A 178 0.06 -41.12 -7.21
C ASN A 178 -0.22 -42.35 -8.11
N PRO A 179 0.35 -43.51 -7.84
CA PRO A 179 -0.02 -44.70 -8.58
C PRO A 179 -1.47 -44.99 -8.15
N GLY A 180 -2.42 -44.62 -9.03
CA GLY A 180 -3.78 -45.11 -8.93
C GLY A 180 -3.77 -46.63 -8.92
N GLU A 181 -4.60 -47.16 -8.03
CA GLU A 181 -5.17 -48.52 -7.98
C GLU A 181 -4.57 -49.54 -8.94
N GLY A 182 -3.85 -50.49 -8.40
CA GLY A 182 -3.49 -51.77 -9.05
C GLY A 182 -2.05 -52.18 -8.80
N ASP A 183 -1.86 -52.97 -7.82
CA ASP A 183 -0.82 -53.91 -7.44
C ASP A 183 -0.09 -53.59 -6.16
N ASP A 184 -0.20 -54.53 -5.25
CA ASP A 184 0.51 -54.65 -3.96
C ASP A 184 2.06 -54.63 -4.16
N ILE A 185 2.61 -53.41 -4.31
CA ILE A 185 4.07 -53.23 -4.17
C ILE A 185 4.30 -52.87 -2.71
N LYS A 186 4.66 -53.88 -1.90
CA LYS A 186 5.20 -53.69 -0.56
C LYS A 186 6.33 -52.68 -0.64
N LYS A 187 6.08 -51.47 -0.08
CA LYS A 187 7.15 -50.49 0.16
C LYS A 187 8.19 -51.12 1.05
N GLN A 188 9.32 -51.55 0.48
CA GLN A 188 10.49 -51.90 1.28
C GLN A 188 11.01 -50.59 1.91
N PRO A 189 11.28 -50.57 3.24
CA PRO A 189 11.90 -49.43 3.88
C PRO A 189 13.28 -49.21 3.25
N LEU A 190 13.59 -47.96 2.87
CA LEU A 190 14.93 -47.59 2.45
C LEU A 190 15.83 -47.81 3.67
N VAL A 191 16.57 -48.92 3.66
CA VAL A 191 17.58 -49.21 4.69
C VAL A 191 18.71 -48.21 4.45
N LYS A 192 18.81 -47.21 5.30
CA LYS A 192 19.95 -46.32 5.36
C LYS A 192 21.15 -47.23 5.72
N GLY A 193 22.12 -47.34 4.80
CA GLY A 193 23.30 -48.15 5.02
C GLY A 193 23.89 -47.90 6.41
N GLU A 194 24.26 -48.97 7.07
CA GLU A 194 24.81 -48.95 8.43
C GLU A 194 25.99 -47.99 8.50
N THR A 195 25.76 -46.82 9.07
CA THR A 195 26.84 -45.89 9.41
C THR A 195 27.48 -46.40 10.69
N THR A 196 28.72 -46.92 10.59
CA THR A 196 29.50 -47.39 11.73
C THR A 196 29.55 -46.28 12.79
N GLY A 197 29.01 -46.57 13.97
CA GLY A 197 29.01 -45.63 15.10
C GLY A 197 30.45 -45.38 15.61
N ARG A 198 30.67 -44.18 16.16
CA ARG A 198 32.01 -43.76 16.66
C ARG A 198 32.65 -44.76 17.65
N ASN A 199 31.85 -45.52 18.39
CA ASN A 199 32.31 -46.50 19.39
C ASN A 199 32.26 -47.96 18.91
N ASP A 200 31.78 -48.21 17.67
CA ASP A 200 31.69 -49.56 17.12
C ASP A 200 33.06 -50.07 16.67
N LEU A 201 33.18 -51.38 16.50
CA LEU A 201 34.42 -51.99 15.97
C LEU A 201 34.67 -51.48 14.53
N CYS A 202 35.89 -51.11 14.24
CA CYS A 202 36.28 -50.59 12.96
C CYS A 202 36.11 -51.65 11.85
N PRO A 203 35.40 -51.35 10.73
CA PRO A 203 35.19 -52.31 9.65
C PRO A 203 36.47 -52.72 8.90
N CYS A 204 37.62 -52.08 9.17
CA CYS A 204 38.92 -52.46 8.61
C CYS A 204 39.51 -53.75 9.23
N GLY A 205 38.86 -54.36 10.22
CA GLY A 205 39.31 -55.60 10.85
C GLY A 205 40.40 -55.43 11.90
N SER A 206 40.76 -54.20 12.29
CA SER A 206 41.83 -53.92 13.26
C SER A 206 41.48 -54.24 14.72
N GLY A 207 40.24 -54.63 15.03
CA GLY A 207 39.74 -54.87 16.39
C GLY A 207 39.65 -53.61 17.28
N LYS A 208 39.99 -52.44 16.77
CA LYS A 208 39.90 -51.17 17.50
C LYS A 208 38.56 -50.50 17.25
N LYS A 209 38.10 -49.61 18.17
CA LYS A 209 36.92 -48.79 17.97
C LYS A 209 37.14 -47.83 16.81
N TYR A 210 36.08 -47.52 16.01
CA TYR A 210 36.16 -46.70 14.81
C TYR A 210 36.84 -45.35 15.06
N LYS A 211 36.54 -44.67 16.19
CA LYS A 211 37.18 -43.40 16.61
C LYS A 211 38.69 -43.47 16.84
N ASN A 212 39.24 -44.69 17.11
CA ASN A 212 40.65 -44.90 17.39
C ASN A 212 41.35 -45.56 16.20
N CYS A 213 40.71 -45.62 15.04
CA CYS A 213 41.24 -46.23 13.83
C CYS A 213 40.91 -45.37 12.62
N CYS A 214 40.08 -45.83 11.67
CA CYS A 214 39.75 -45.11 10.43
C CYS A 214 38.86 -43.87 10.63
N GLY A 215 38.33 -43.62 11.81
CA GLY A 215 37.54 -42.45 12.17
C GLY A 215 38.30 -41.41 13.00
N GLN A 216 39.65 -41.44 13.02
CA GLN A 216 40.46 -40.54 13.83
C GLN A 216 40.58 -39.14 13.20
N ASP A 217 40.45 -39.06 11.86
CA ASP A 217 40.61 -37.82 11.08
C ASP A 217 39.29 -37.32 10.44
N LYS A 218 38.13 -37.68 11.00
CA LYS A 218 36.82 -37.21 10.55
C LYS A 218 36.03 -36.53 11.62
#